data_7ecd3cedd8ec7eae4e65d8291f79aaf0
#
_entry.id   7ecd3cedd8ec7eae4e65d8291f79aaf0
#
_cell.length_a   1.000
_cell.length_b   1.000
_cell.length_c   1.000
_cell.angle_alpha   90.00
_cell.angle_beta   90.00
_cell.angle_gamma   90.00
#
_symmetry.space_group_name_H-M   'P 1'
#
loop_
_entity.id
_entity.type
_entity.pdbx_description
1 polymer ?
#
loop_
_entity_poly.entity_id
_entity_poly.type
_entity_poly.pdbx_seq_one_letter_code
_entity_poly.pdbx_strand_id
1 'polypeptide(L)'
;MNFKLRLVALLLVVMMLLTSCALPLDQILGYLPEGWIPTTTTTTTTAPECTEHVDADSDLLCDNCGADVPKPECTEHPDENKDLVCDNCGATLEPSISDIIDAWERADHSMTRKEMLELYTLTQEEVDAAMANLDTMVEVSKTAETVEEIDVLYDQFETAFYHIAQQMTIASIVYYCNMSDEAASERHLNTQEMFYDLQDKYMQSCRTMYLESPHSAELFADWSEDEIRELLEYDPTIMEVKKEIDELQVQYDNLPEDGYFANASVEIYKQIVVKNNELARLNGYDNYYDYASVNVYGRDYSADDLAIFRQYIIEYVVPNFESVYKSFEAWRDLSATRQNTFLDFVTGDFDGSKKNYLLMYLYSLEGTMGENMLHVFDNKNCVFSNNSNSHPTAFQTYMYEDEKPFCLFGSNGQTANTMVHEIGHYYASITNNDINNYDLCETHSQGNEFLFINFCKDEMNKNIYSCVRAYNLVNAAYVMILATVVDEFEQRVYALDDETIAAMTSEDFDAIMTEVCEPYGGVDWVSSNISDPYNYWRQVAISNPVYYISYAVSAVAAVEIFALAEEDTEAAFTAYRALVENVTEEDGFLNALKKAGLYTPFEEEAFKQISTTMKKKVN
;
A
#
# COMPACT_ATOMS: atom_id res chain seq x y z
N MET A 1 -9.92 -1.89 -32.67
CA MET A 1 -9.74 -1.23 -31.36
C MET A 1 -10.28 -2.18 -30.31
N ASN A 2 -9.50 -2.56 -29.26
CA ASN A 2 -9.88 -3.66 -28.37
C ASN A 2 -10.89 -3.23 -27.31
N PHE A 3 -12.14 -3.62 -27.46
CA PHE A 3 -13.19 -3.47 -26.45
C PHE A 3 -12.83 -4.21 -25.13
N LYS A 4 -11.99 -5.25 -25.21
CA LYS A 4 -11.55 -6.11 -24.10
C LYS A 4 -10.61 -5.43 -23.10
N LEU A 5 -9.59 -4.71 -23.57
CA LEU A 5 -8.67 -3.92 -22.73
C LEU A 5 -9.40 -2.85 -21.90
N ARG A 6 -10.57 -2.44 -22.37
CA ARG A 6 -11.36 -1.34 -21.83
C ARG A 6 -12.33 -1.78 -20.73
N LEU A 7 -12.83 -3.03 -20.76
CA LEU A 7 -13.72 -3.53 -19.69
C LEU A 7 -12.93 -3.87 -18.41
N VAL A 8 -11.77 -4.51 -18.56
CA VAL A 8 -10.90 -4.83 -17.43
C VAL A 8 -10.46 -3.53 -16.71
N ALA A 9 -10.05 -2.51 -17.48
CA ALA A 9 -9.76 -1.19 -16.92
C ALA A 9 -10.98 -0.56 -16.23
N LEU A 10 -12.18 -0.70 -16.80
CA LEU A 10 -13.42 -0.16 -16.22
C LEU A 10 -13.84 -0.87 -14.92
N LEU A 11 -13.61 -2.17 -14.78
CA LEU A 11 -13.87 -2.92 -13.55
C LEU A 11 -12.79 -2.68 -12.49
N LEU A 12 -11.53 -2.46 -12.93
CA LEU A 12 -10.38 -2.21 -12.06
C LEU A 12 -10.40 -0.87 -11.33
N VAL A 13 -11.01 0.15 -11.93
CA VAL A 13 -11.19 1.48 -11.30
C VAL A 13 -11.81 1.39 -9.91
N VAL A 14 -12.71 0.44 -9.67
CA VAL A 14 -13.39 0.27 -8.36
C VAL A 14 -12.46 -0.35 -7.32
N MET A 15 -11.51 -1.20 -7.72
CA MET A 15 -10.68 -1.97 -6.80
C MET A 15 -9.50 -1.16 -6.23
N MET A 16 -8.94 -0.22 -6.98
CA MET A 16 -7.77 0.58 -6.56
C MET A 16 -8.09 1.69 -5.56
N LEU A 17 -9.37 2.00 -5.31
CA LEU A 17 -9.78 3.13 -4.46
C LEU A 17 -9.85 2.82 -2.96
N LEU A 18 -9.72 1.56 -2.55
CA LEU A 18 -9.97 1.13 -1.18
C LEU A 18 -8.75 0.59 -0.42
N THR A 19 -7.57 0.57 -1.03
CA THR A 19 -6.40 -0.03 -0.40
C THR A 19 -5.54 0.99 0.33
N SER A 20 -5.64 1.03 1.64
CA SER A 20 -4.62 1.67 2.48
C SER A 20 -3.49 0.67 2.70
N CYS A 21 -2.34 0.96 2.14
CA CYS A 21 -1.25 0.00 2.01
C CYS A 21 -0.22 0.01 3.14
N ALA A 22 -0.30 0.85 4.16
CA ALA A 22 0.70 0.89 5.22
C ALA A 22 0.14 0.45 6.57
N LEU A 23 0.87 -0.43 7.25
CA LEU A 23 0.60 -0.76 8.65
C LEU A 23 0.83 0.46 9.54
N PRO A 24 -0.10 0.83 10.43
CA PRO A 24 0.11 1.94 11.35
C PRO A 24 1.29 1.66 12.29
N LEU A 25 2.27 2.54 12.26
CA LEU A 25 3.48 2.45 13.09
C LEU A 25 3.16 2.50 14.60
N ASP A 26 2.11 3.21 14.97
CA ASP A 26 1.60 3.32 16.33
C ASP A 26 1.17 1.97 16.91
N GLN A 27 0.73 1.03 16.07
CA GLN A 27 0.44 -0.34 16.49
C GLN A 27 1.68 -1.11 16.91
N ILE A 28 2.82 -0.87 16.27
CA ILE A 28 4.10 -1.48 16.65
C ILE A 28 4.71 -0.75 17.86
N LEU A 29 4.56 0.57 17.93
CA LEU A 29 5.04 1.39 19.05
C LEU A 29 4.10 1.36 20.26
N GLY A 30 2.81 1.03 20.10
CA GLY A 30 1.84 0.86 21.17
C GLY A 30 2.19 -0.26 22.17
N TYR A 31 3.11 -1.16 21.80
CA TYR A 31 3.72 -2.15 22.69
C TYR A 31 4.91 -1.62 23.50
N LEU A 32 5.30 -0.38 23.33
CA LEU A 32 6.16 0.28 24.30
C LEU A 32 5.32 0.54 25.56
N PRO A 33 5.73 0.08 26.77
CA PRO A 33 4.96 0.27 27.99
C PRO A 33 4.56 1.73 28.20
N GLU A 34 3.34 1.99 28.67
CA GLU A 34 2.83 3.34 28.96
C GLU A 34 3.88 4.17 29.73
N GLY A 35 4.25 5.33 29.22
CA GLY A 35 5.27 6.20 29.79
C GLY A 35 6.60 6.22 29.04
N TRP A 36 6.71 5.55 27.90
CA TRP A 36 7.96 5.43 27.12
C TRP A 36 8.09 6.41 25.96
N ILE A 37 7.05 7.15 25.61
CA ILE A 37 7.18 8.28 24.69
C ILE A 37 7.80 9.42 25.51
N PRO A 38 9.05 9.84 25.24
CA PRO A 38 9.61 10.99 25.91
C PRO A 38 8.79 12.22 25.52
N THR A 39 7.97 12.72 26.44
CA THR A 39 7.55 14.12 26.33
C THR A 39 8.82 14.94 26.26
N THR A 40 9.02 15.64 25.16
CA THR A 40 10.14 16.56 24.93
C THR A 40 10.15 17.64 26.01
N THR A 41 10.74 17.33 27.14
CA THR A 41 11.24 18.34 28.07
C THR A 41 12.67 18.61 27.67
N THR A 42 12.88 19.67 26.91
CA THR A 42 14.17 20.28 26.66
C THR A 42 14.79 20.70 28.00
N THR A 43 15.50 19.80 28.65
CA THR A 43 16.49 20.15 29.66
C THR A 43 17.80 20.33 28.92
N THR A 44 18.15 21.57 28.65
CA THR A 44 19.51 21.97 28.29
C THR A 44 20.47 21.64 29.45
N THR A 45 20.98 20.42 29.45
CA THR A 45 22.20 20.10 30.19
C THR A 45 23.36 20.46 29.27
N THR A 46 24.12 21.49 29.68
CA THR A 46 25.43 21.77 29.07
C THR A 46 26.29 20.51 29.16
N ALA A 47 26.60 19.92 28.01
CA ALA A 47 27.54 18.82 27.92
C ALA A 47 28.94 19.28 28.42
N PRO A 48 29.71 18.39 29.06
CA PRO A 48 31.09 18.71 29.46
C PRO A 48 31.88 19.03 28.17
N GLU A 49 32.75 20.07 28.26
CA GLU A 49 33.65 20.43 27.19
C GLU A 49 34.50 19.22 26.79
N CYS A 50 34.30 18.76 25.57
CA CYS A 50 35.10 17.71 24.98
C CYS A 50 36.37 18.34 24.40
N THR A 51 37.50 17.94 24.91
CA THR A 51 38.81 18.52 24.51
C THR A 51 39.43 17.80 23.31
N GLU A 52 38.89 16.66 22.89
CA GLU A 52 39.36 15.88 21.76
C GLU A 52 38.16 15.16 21.14
N HIS A 53 37.79 15.55 19.90
CA HIS A 53 36.69 14.92 19.15
C HIS A 53 37.21 13.67 18.44
N VAL A 54 36.70 12.51 18.83
CA VAL A 54 37.03 11.21 18.24
C VAL A 54 35.77 10.70 17.52
N ASP A 55 35.92 10.38 16.26
CA ASP A 55 34.91 9.77 15.40
C ASP A 55 35.53 8.48 14.83
N ALA A 56 35.41 7.39 15.60
CA ALA A 56 36.05 6.12 15.25
C ALA A 56 35.20 5.27 14.31
N ASP A 57 33.91 5.54 14.20
CA ASP A 57 32.97 4.82 13.35
C ASP A 57 32.47 5.63 12.15
N SER A 58 33.03 6.84 11.96
CA SER A 58 32.80 7.71 10.78
C SER A 58 31.35 8.16 10.59
N ASP A 59 30.62 8.33 11.69
CA ASP A 59 29.23 8.85 11.66
C ASP A 59 29.14 10.38 11.75
N LEU A 60 30.27 11.06 11.72
CA LEU A 60 30.43 12.52 11.88
C LEU A 60 29.97 13.05 13.24
N LEU A 61 29.82 12.18 14.22
CA LEU A 61 29.55 12.56 15.62
C LEU A 61 30.70 12.11 16.51
N CYS A 62 31.07 12.93 17.46
CA CYS A 62 32.10 12.57 18.42
C CYS A 62 31.63 11.45 19.35
N ASP A 63 32.30 10.31 19.36
CA ASP A 63 32.01 9.15 20.20
C ASP A 63 31.97 9.47 21.71
N ASN A 64 32.65 10.53 22.12
CA ASN A 64 32.74 10.92 23.52
C ASN A 64 31.65 11.90 23.98
N CYS A 65 31.16 12.80 23.11
CA CYS A 65 30.23 13.85 23.50
C CYS A 65 29.05 14.06 22.57
N GLY A 66 28.99 13.35 21.40
CA GLY A 66 27.92 13.47 20.42
C GLY A 66 27.90 14.80 19.64
N ALA A 67 28.96 15.61 19.74
CA ALA A 67 29.05 16.84 18.94
C ALA A 67 29.51 16.53 17.51
N ASP A 68 29.06 17.34 16.54
CA ASP A 68 29.45 17.22 15.14
C ASP A 68 30.96 17.28 14.96
N VAL A 69 31.53 16.33 14.23
CA VAL A 69 32.92 16.33 13.78
C VAL A 69 32.97 16.83 12.35
N PRO A 70 33.76 17.87 12.04
CA PRO A 70 33.82 18.43 10.69
C PRO A 70 34.27 17.38 9.67
N LYS A 71 33.51 17.21 8.59
CA LYS A 71 33.91 16.36 7.46
C LYS A 71 35.22 16.93 6.87
N PRO A 72 36.19 16.08 6.48
CA PRO A 72 37.42 16.55 5.81
C PRO A 72 37.05 17.35 4.55
N GLU A 73 37.58 18.57 4.43
CA GLU A 73 37.35 19.40 3.23
C GLU A 73 37.89 18.65 2.00
N CYS A 74 37.00 18.47 1.00
CA CYS A 74 37.41 17.99 -0.30
C CYS A 74 38.14 19.12 -1.04
N THR A 75 39.46 19.07 -1.08
CA THR A 75 40.30 20.12 -1.69
C THR A 75 40.60 19.90 -3.18
N GLU A 76 40.11 18.79 -3.77
CA GLU A 76 40.49 18.37 -5.13
C GLU A 76 39.49 18.82 -6.20
N HIS A 77 38.24 19.08 -5.87
CA HIS A 77 37.18 19.43 -6.82
C HIS A 77 36.31 20.60 -6.30
N PRO A 78 36.80 21.85 -6.28
CA PRO A 78 35.99 22.99 -5.90
C PRO A 78 34.89 23.24 -6.95
N ASP A 79 33.68 23.54 -6.48
CA ASP A 79 32.52 23.98 -7.25
C ASP A 79 31.98 25.25 -6.60
N GLU A 80 32.65 26.40 -6.86
CA GLU A 80 32.32 27.69 -6.22
C GLU A 80 31.01 28.28 -6.71
N ASN A 81 30.63 27.97 -7.96
CA ASN A 81 29.42 28.49 -8.59
C ASN A 81 28.20 27.56 -8.44
N LYS A 82 28.37 26.36 -7.85
CA LYS A 82 27.33 25.36 -7.64
C LYS A 82 26.59 24.88 -8.90
N ASP A 83 27.34 24.78 -10.01
CA ASP A 83 26.80 24.25 -11.27
C ASP A 83 27.07 22.76 -11.48
N LEU A 84 27.56 22.08 -10.45
CA LEU A 84 27.94 20.66 -10.44
C LEU A 84 29.05 20.33 -11.44
N VAL A 85 29.90 21.32 -11.74
CA VAL A 85 31.09 21.14 -12.54
C VAL A 85 32.31 21.64 -11.76
N CYS A 86 33.31 20.81 -11.61
CA CYS A 86 34.54 21.21 -10.91
C CYS A 86 35.20 22.38 -11.58
N ASP A 87 35.35 23.51 -10.88
CA ASP A 87 35.97 24.74 -11.39
C ASP A 87 37.42 24.54 -11.84
N ASN A 88 38.11 23.55 -11.28
CA ASN A 88 39.51 23.29 -11.61
C ASN A 88 39.70 22.28 -12.75
N CYS A 89 38.84 21.29 -12.91
CA CYS A 89 39.05 20.21 -13.88
C CYS A 89 37.90 20.01 -14.86
N GLY A 90 36.75 20.68 -14.68
CA GLY A 90 35.59 20.58 -15.55
C GLY A 90 34.87 19.22 -15.45
N ALA A 91 35.18 18.38 -14.48
CA ALA A 91 34.46 17.13 -14.25
C ALA A 91 33.06 17.44 -13.71
N THR A 92 32.06 16.75 -14.22
CA THR A 92 30.72 16.79 -13.64
C THR A 92 30.77 16.18 -12.23
N LEU A 93 30.29 16.92 -11.26
CA LEU A 93 30.22 16.50 -9.86
C LEU A 93 28.81 16.00 -9.57
N GLU A 94 28.73 14.98 -8.75
CA GLU A 94 27.44 14.60 -8.19
C GLU A 94 26.98 15.67 -7.20
N PRO A 95 25.67 16.03 -7.17
CA PRO A 95 25.17 17.00 -6.22
C PRO A 95 25.48 16.52 -4.79
N SER A 96 26.02 17.40 -3.97
CA SER A 96 26.18 17.08 -2.56
C SER A 96 24.79 16.93 -1.93
N ILE A 97 24.72 16.13 -0.84
CA ILE A 97 23.49 15.99 -0.05
C ILE A 97 22.91 17.35 0.32
N SER A 98 23.77 18.32 0.68
CA SER A 98 23.35 19.69 0.98
C SER A 98 22.68 20.38 -0.20
N ASP A 99 23.18 20.16 -1.42
CA ASP A 99 22.60 20.78 -2.62
C ASP A 99 21.24 20.16 -2.98
N ILE A 100 21.09 18.85 -2.78
CA ILE A 100 19.81 18.13 -2.94
C ILE A 100 18.79 18.65 -1.93
N ILE A 101 19.16 18.72 -0.65
CA ILE A 101 18.28 19.23 0.42
C ILE A 101 17.94 20.69 0.18
N ASP A 102 18.93 21.53 -0.16
CA ASP A 102 18.72 22.95 -0.49
C ASP A 102 17.82 23.15 -1.72
N ALA A 103 17.87 22.25 -2.69
CA ALA A 103 16.97 22.27 -3.85
C ALA A 103 15.55 21.88 -3.45
N TRP A 104 15.41 20.82 -2.67
CA TRP A 104 14.13 20.37 -2.11
C TRP A 104 13.44 21.46 -1.30
N GLU A 105 14.15 22.10 -0.36
CA GLU A 105 13.59 23.15 0.52
C GLU A 105 13.05 24.38 -0.25
N ARG A 106 13.46 24.56 -1.51
CA ARG A 106 13.04 25.68 -2.36
C ARG A 106 11.84 25.38 -3.25
N ALA A 107 11.49 24.14 -3.41
CA ALA A 107 10.40 23.72 -4.29
C ALA A 107 9.15 23.37 -3.49
N ASP A 108 8.01 23.38 -4.16
CA ASP A 108 6.73 22.93 -3.62
C ASP A 108 6.42 21.54 -4.23
N HIS A 109 6.42 20.52 -3.38
CA HIS A 109 6.47 19.11 -3.78
C HIS A 109 5.15 18.36 -3.63
N SER A 110 4.10 19.03 -3.16
CA SER A 110 2.82 18.39 -2.91
C SER A 110 1.64 19.30 -3.17
N MET A 111 0.49 18.73 -3.42
CA MET A 111 -0.77 19.46 -3.43
C MET A 111 -1.29 19.64 -2.00
N THR A 112 -2.05 20.69 -1.78
CA THR A 112 -2.85 20.86 -0.58
C THR A 112 -4.23 20.23 -0.76
N ARG A 113 -4.91 19.88 0.33
CA ARG A 113 -6.32 19.44 0.30
C ARG A 113 -7.22 20.45 -0.44
N LYS A 114 -6.92 21.75 -0.31
CA LYS A 114 -7.68 22.80 -0.98
C LYS A 114 -7.48 22.76 -2.50
N GLU A 115 -6.25 22.62 -2.96
CA GLU A 115 -5.95 22.46 -4.40
C GLU A 115 -6.61 21.20 -4.96
N MET A 116 -6.59 20.08 -4.22
CA MET A 116 -7.33 18.87 -4.60
C MET A 116 -8.83 19.13 -4.74
N LEU A 117 -9.43 19.85 -3.78
CA LEU A 117 -10.85 20.19 -3.84
C LEU A 117 -11.19 21.11 -5.03
N GLU A 118 -10.27 21.98 -5.44
CA GLU A 118 -10.44 22.87 -6.61
C GLU A 118 -10.43 22.07 -7.94
N LEU A 119 -9.88 20.85 -7.96
CA LEU A 119 -9.95 19.94 -9.11
C LEU A 119 -11.29 19.18 -9.21
N TYR A 120 -12.07 19.16 -8.13
CA TYR A 120 -13.38 18.51 -8.16
C TYR A 120 -14.40 19.41 -8.88
N THR A 121 -14.89 18.93 -10.03
CA THR A 121 -15.80 19.69 -10.90
C THR A 121 -17.07 18.92 -11.28
N LEU A 122 -17.19 17.63 -10.91
CA LEU A 122 -18.26 16.75 -11.34
C LEU A 122 -19.65 17.32 -11.03
N THR A 123 -20.52 17.28 -12.02
CA THR A 123 -21.92 17.67 -11.94
C THR A 123 -22.83 16.50 -12.31
N GLN A 124 -24.06 16.51 -11.81
CA GLN A 124 -25.07 15.52 -12.19
C GLN A 124 -25.37 15.55 -13.70
N GLU A 125 -25.26 16.72 -14.33
CA GLU A 125 -25.48 16.90 -15.77
C GLU A 125 -24.46 16.10 -16.61
N GLU A 126 -23.20 16.00 -16.17
CA GLU A 126 -22.16 15.22 -16.85
C GLU A 126 -22.42 13.72 -16.73
N VAL A 127 -22.84 13.25 -15.57
CA VAL A 127 -23.22 11.84 -15.35
C VAL A 127 -24.46 11.48 -16.18
N ASP A 128 -25.49 12.32 -16.17
CA ASP A 128 -26.71 12.14 -16.99
C ASP A 128 -26.38 12.12 -18.48
N ALA A 129 -25.42 12.94 -18.93
CA ALA A 129 -24.95 12.95 -20.32
C ALA A 129 -24.22 11.67 -20.70
N ALA A 130 -23.37 11.12 -19.81
CA ALA A 130 -22.69 9.84 -20.02
C ALA A 130 -23.69 8.67 -20.11
N MET A 131 -24.70 8.66 -19.23
CA MET A 131 -25.78 7.67 -19.27
C MET A 131 -26.63 7.77 -20.56
N ALA A 132 -26.95 8.98 -21.02
CA ALA A 132 -27.67 9.22 -22.27
C ALA A 132 -26.84 8.81 -23.51
N ASN A 133 -25.52 8.93 -23.44
CA ASN A 133 -24.62 8.44 -24.48
C ASN A 133 -24.71 6.90 -24.59
N LEU A 134 -24.73 6.17 -23.46
CA LEU A 134 -24.92 4.72 -23.43
C LEU A 134 -26.28 4.32 -24.06
N ASP A 135 -27.38 5.03 -23.73
CA ASP A 135 -28.68 4.79 -24.35
C ASP A 135 -28.61 4.99 -25.88
N THR A 136 -27.92 6.05 -26.32
CA THR A 136 -27.73 6.33 -27.74
C THR A 136 -26.91 5.24 -28.42
N MET A 137 -25.85 4.79 -27.77
CA MET A 137 -24.97 3.71 -28.27
C MET A 137 -25.74 2.40 -28.45
N VAL A 138 -26.61 2.04 -27.49
CA VAL A 138 -27.50 0.87 -27.60
C VAL A 138 -28.45 1.00 -28.80
N GLU A 139 -29.10 2.13 -28.99
CA GLU A 139 -30.04 2.32 -30.10
C GLU A 139 -29.32 2.35 -31.47
N VAL A 140 -28.15 2.99 -31.55
CA VAL A 140 -27.33 3.00 -32.77
C VAL A 140 -26.82 1.60 -33.07
N SER A 141 -26.41 0.82 -32.08
CA SER A 141 -25.90 -0.54 -32.27
C SER A 141 -26.88 -1.49 -32.96
N LYS A 142 -28.18 -1.22 -32.87
CA LYS A 142 -29.24 -2.02 -33.50
C LYS A 142 -29.40 -1.75 -35.02
N THR A 143 -28.97 -0.57 -35.46
CA THR A 143 -29.27 -0.06 -36.81
C THR A 143 -28.07 0.44 -37.60
N ALA A 144 -26.90 0.54 -36.97
CA ALA A 144 -25.65 0.99 -37.58
C ALA A 144 -25.31 0.12 -38.82
N GLU A 145 -24.77 0.75 -39.84
CA GLU A 145 -24.27 0.05 -41.00
C GLU A 145 -22.88 -0.55 -40.78
N THR A 146 -22.12 0.07 -39.86
CA THR A 146 -20.74 -0.35 -39.50
C THR A 146 -20.49 -0.21 -38.01
N VAL A 147 -19.45 -0.90 -37.50
CA VAL A 147 -19.01 -0.83 -36.09
C VAL A 147 -18.45 0.55 -35.75
N GLU A 148 -17.81 1.22 -36.72
CA GLU A 148 -17.20 2.54 -36.51
C GLU A 148 -18.23 3.60 -36.05
N GLU A 149 -19.51 3.45 -36.39
CA GLU A 149 -20.56 4.35 -35.92
C GLU A 149 -20.78 4.19 -34.40
N ILE A 150 -20.59 2.99 -33.87
CA ILE A 150 -20.72 2.66 -32.46
C ILE A 150 -19.44 3.08 -31.72
N ASP A 151 -18.26 2.86 -32.32
CA ASP A 151 -16.95 3.21 -31.76
C ASP A 151 -16.86 4.72 -31.43
N VAL A 152 -17.40 5.59 -32.28
CA VAL A 152 -17.42 7.04 -32.01
C VAL A 152 -18.19 7.37 -30.73
N LEU A 153 -19.29 6.68 -30.46
CA LEU A 153 -20.07 6.88 -29.23
C LEU A 153 -19.35 6.27 -28.03
N TYR A 154 -18.69 5.14 -28.24
CA TYR A 154 -17.88 4.51 -27.21
C TYR A 154 -16.71 5.40 -26.76
N ASP A 155 -15.96 6.00 -27.69
CA ASP A 155 -14.86 6.91 -27.38
C ASP A 155 -15.34 8.14 -26.56
N GLN A 156 -16.56 8.65 -26.86
CA GLN A 156 -17.17 9.73 -26.09
C GLN A 156 -17.56 9.27 -24.68
N PHE A 157 -18.10 8.07 -24.55
CA PHE A 157 -18.43 7.47 -23.27
C PHE A 157 -17.18 7.22 -22.43
N GLU A 158 -16.16 6.63 -23.01
CA GLU A 158 -14.89 6.32 -22.36
C GLU A 158 -14.23 7.58 -21.77
N THR A 159 -14.20 8.66 -22.56
CA THR A 159 -13.69 9.98 -22.07
C THR A 159 -14.47 10.47 -20.85
N ALA A 160 -15.81 10.41 -20.89
CA ALA A 160 -16.65 10.80 -19.77
C ALA A 160 -16.47 9.87 -18.56
N PHE A 161 -16.31 8.58 -18.81
CA PHE A 161 -16.08 7.57 -17.77
C PHE A 161 -14.79 7.81 -16.99
N TYR A 162 -13.67 8.03 -17.68
CA TYR A 162 -12.39 8.32 -17.03
C TYR A 162 -12.42 9.64 -16.27
N HIS A 163 -13.12 10.65 -16.79
CA HIS A 163 -13.36 11.88 -16.05
C HIS A 163 -14.11 11.62 -14.73
N ILE A 164 -15.24 10.91 -14.78
CA ILE A 164 -16.04 10.60 -13.60
C ILE A 164 -15.25 9.75 -12.59
N ALA A 165 -14.47 8.77 -13.07
CA ALA A 165 -13.58 7.97 -12.24
C ALA A 165 -12.53 8.83 -11.53
N GLN A 166 -11.90 9.77 -12.24
CA GLN A 166 -10.95 10.70 -11.61
C GLN A 166 -11.62 11.60 -10.57
N GLN A 167 -12.84 12.08 -10.83
CA GLN A 167 -13.58 12.88 -9.87
C GLN A 167 -13.94 12.09 -8.60
N MET A 168 -14.19 10.79 -8.72
CA MET A 168 -14.36 9.89 -7.59
C MET A 168 -13.06 9.75 -6.78
N THR A 169 -11.91 9.55 -7.44
CA THR A 169 -10.59 9.55 -6.78
C THR A 169 -10.33 10.87 -6.03
N ILE A 170 -10.59 12.01 -6.66
CA ILE A 170 -10.41 13.33 -6.03
C ILE A 170 -11.32 13.49 -4.80
N ALA A 171 -12.59 13.09 -4.91
CA ALA A 171 -13.55 13.15 -3.79
C ALA A 171 -13.06 12.29 -2.60
N SER A 172 -12.52 11.09 -2.89
CA SER A 172 -11.95 10.17 -1.90
C SER A 172 -10.73 10.77 -1.20
N ILE A 173 -9.76 11.32 -1.97
CA ILE A 173 -8.57 11.97 -1.39
C ILE A 173 -8.98 13.14 -0.49
N VAL A 174 -9.92 13.98 -0.92
CA VAL A 174 -10.41 15.12 -0.12
C VAL A 174 -11.08 14.65 1.18
N TYR A 175 -11.85 13.55 1.14
CA TYR A 175 -12.44 12.91 2.31
C TYR A 175 -11.37 12.37 3.24
N TYR A 176 -10.44 11.58 2.75
CA TYR A 176 -9.37 10.97 3.56
C TYR A 176 -8.34 11.98 4.10
N CYS A 177 -8.25 13.18 3.55
CA CYS A 177 -7.50 14.26 4.20
C CYS A 177 -8.16 14.79 5.49
N ASN A 178 -9.47 14.59 5.69
CA ASN A 178 -10.21 14.95 6.90
C ASN A 178 -11.56 14.22 6.93
N MET A 179 -11.60 13.03 7.49
CA MET A 179 -12.76 12.15 7.52
C MET A 179 -13.90 12.69 8.39
N SER A 180 -13.64 13.65 9.30
CA SER A 180 -14.67 14.33 10.09
C SER A 180 -15.37 15.49 9.37
N ASP A 181 -15.02 15.79 8.12
CA ASP A 181 -15.67 16.82 7.30
C ASP A 181 -16.93 16.24 6.64
N GLU A 182 -18.11 16.54 7.21
CA GLU A 182 -19.39 16.03 6.74
C GLU A 182 -19.64 16.33 5.25
N ALA A 183 -19.24 17.51 4.75
CA ALA A 183 -19.40 17.87 3.35
C ALA A 183 -18.47 17.07 2.41
N ALA A 184 -17.31 16.68 2.89
CA ALA A 184 -16.40 15.82 2.14
C ALA A 184 -16.90 14.37 2.13
N SER A 185 -17.42 13.88 3.26
CA SER A 185 -18.04 12.55 3.37
C SER A 185 -19.25 12.43 2.44
N GLU A 186 -20.17 13.41 2.47
CA GLU A 186 -21.33 13.43 1.57
C GLU A 186 -20.91 13.47 0.09
N ARG A 187 -19.91 14.28 -0.26
CA ARG A 187 -19.38 14.33 -1.63
C ARG A 187 -18.80 12.98 -2.06
N HIS A 188 -18.01 12.37 -1.21
CA HIS A 188 -17.39 11.07 -1.48
C HIS A 188 -18.46 10.01 -1.78
N LEU A 189 -19.44 9.82 -0.89
CA LEU A 189 -20.52 8.86 -1.08
C LEU A 189 -21.37 9.16 -2.33
N ASN A 190 -21.77 10.42 -2.53
CA ASN A 190 -22.57 10.79 -3.69
C ASN A 190 -21.81 10.52 -5.01
N THR A 191 -20.50 10.77 -5.03
CA THR A 191 -19.70 10.52 -6.23
C THR A 191 -19.53 9.03 -6.50
N GLN A 192 -19.35 8.22 -5.46
CA GLN A 192 -19.33 6.75 -5.57
C GLN A 192 -20.69 6.22 -6.07
N GLU A 193 -21.80 6.72 -5.53
CA GLU A 193 -23.14 6.33 -6.00
C GLU A 193 -23.33 6.63 -7.48
N MET A 194 -22.97 7.85 -7.94
CA MET A 194 -23.02 8.22 -9.36
C MET A 194 -22.18 7.30 -10.23
N PHE A 195 -20.99 6.94 -9.75
CA PHE A 195 -20.10 6.05 -10.49
C PHE A 195 -20.66 4.62 -10.59
N TYR A 196 -21.22 4.06 -9.51
CA TYR A 196 -21.86 2.75 -9.54
C TYR A 196 -23.10 2.71 -10.43
N ASP A 197 -23.91 3.78 -10.43
CA ASP A 197 -25.05 3.90 -11.35
C ASP A 197 -24.58 3.89 -12.82
N LEU A 198 -23.48 4.57 -13.11
CA LEU A 198 -22.89 4.59 -14.45
C LEU A 198 -22.35 3.21 -14.85
N GLN A 199 -21.70 2.49 -13.93
CA GLN A 199 -21.21 1.13 -14.18
C GLN A 199 -22.36 0.14 -14.41
N ASP A 200 -23.41 0.19 -13.59
CA ASP A 200 -24.61 -0.63 -13.79
C ASP A 200 -25.23 -0.37 -15.17
N LYS A 201 -25.39 0.90 -15.52
CA LYS A 201 -25.90 1.30 -16.84
C LYS A 201 -25.02 0.80 -17.97
N TYR A 202 -23.70 0.86 -17.81
CA TYR A 202 -22.75 0.35 -18.80
C TYR A 202 -22.90 -1.16 -19.00
N MET A 203 -22.93 -1.95 -17.92
CA MET A 203 -23.09 -3.42 -17.99
C MET A 203 -24.41 -3.80 -18.66
N GLN A 204 -25.51 -3.15 -18.30
CA GLN A 204 -26.81 -3.38 -18.94
C GLN A 204 -26.81 -3.00 -20.43
N SER A 205 -26.12 -1.92 -20.81
CA SER A 205 -25.96 -1.47 -22.20
C SER A 205 -25.14 -2.47 -23.00
N CYS A 206 -24.02 -2.94 -22.48
CA CYS A 206 -23.20 -4.00 -23.10
C CYS A 206 -24.01 -5.30 -23.31
N ARG A 207 -24.76 -5.74 -22.29
CA ARG A 207 -25.63 -6.90 -22.40
C ARG A 207 -26.68 -6.74 -23.50
N THR A 208 -27.30 -5.57 -23.60
CA THR A 208 -28.29 -5.27 -24.64
C THR A 208 -27.67 -5.26 -26.03
N MET A 209 -26.51 -4.64 -26.19
CA MET A 209 -25.77 -4.64 -27.47
C MET A 209 -25.32 -6.04 -27.86
N TYR A 210 -24.87 -6.86 -26.91
CA TYR A 210 -24.52 -8.26 -27.18
C TYR A 210 -25.69 -9.05 -27.71
N LEU A 211 -26.88 -8.89 -27.15
CA LEU A 211 -28.09 -9.65 -27.48
C LEU A 211 -28.81 -9.13 -28.73
N GLU A 212 -28.78 -7.84 -29.03
CA GLU A 212 -29.65 -7.20 -30.01
C GLU A 212 -28.91 -6.57 -31.19
N SER A 213 -27.59 -6.32 -31.09
CA SER A 213 -26.82 -5.73 -32.19
C SER A 213 -26.49 -6.74 -33.27
N PRO A 214 -26.67 -6.42 -34.56
CA PRO A 214 -26.16 -7.25 -35.67
C PRO A 214 -24.63 -7.29 -35.72
N HIS A 215 -23.94 -6.39 -35.06
CA HIS A 215 -22.48 -6.30 -34.95
C HIS A 215 -21.92 -6.96 -33.67
N SER A 216 -22.76 -7.67 -32.90
CA SER A 216 -22.37 -8.28 -31.61
C SER A 216 -21.08 -9.10 -31.70
N ALA A 217 -20.92 -9.94 -32.73
CA ALA A 217 -19.74 -10.77 -32.90
C ALA A 217 -18.44 -9.97 -33.14
N GLU A 218 -18.54 -8.74 -33.66
CA GLU A 218 -17.40 -7.86 -33.90
C GLU A 218 -17.10 -6.98 -32.68
N LEU A 219 -18.14 -6.43 -32.03
CA LEU A 219 -18.02 -5.63 -30.82
C LEU A 219 -17.41 -6.42 -29.65
N PHE A 220 -17.75 -7.69 -29.53
CA PHE A 220 -17.33 -8.56 -28.44
C PHE A 220 -16.32 -9.64 -28.89
N ALA A 221 -15.63 -9.42 -30.04
CA ALA A 221 -14.70 -10.40 -30.62
C ALA A 221 -13.55 -10.80 -29.71
N ASP A 222 -13.10 -9.88 -28.88
CA ASP A 222 -11.98 -10.07 -27.95
C ASP A 222 -12.40 -10.59 -26.56
N TRP A 223 -13.71 -10.73 -26.30
CA TRP A 223 -14.21 -11.23 -25.03
C TRP A 223 -14.15 -12.76 -24.97
N SER A 224 -13.70 -13.30 -23.86
CA SER A 224 -13.69 -14.73 -23.57
C SER A 224 -15.12 -15.27 -23.36
N GLU A 225 -15.28 -16.59 -23.41
CA GLU A 225 -16.56 -17.24 -23.09
C GLU A 225 -17.01 -16.96 -21.64
N ASP A 226 -16.06 -16.82 -20.74
CA ASP A 226 -16.34 -16.53 -19.32
C ASP A 226 -16.84 -15.10 -19.14
N GLU A 227 -16.18 -14.10 -19.73
CA GLU A 227 -16.62 -12.69 -19.70
C GLU A 227 -18.02 -12.52 -20.32
N ILE A 228 -18.30 -13.20 -21.41
CA ILE A 228 -19.64 -13.19 -22.01
C ILE A 228 -20.68 -13.84 -21.08
N ARG A 229 -20.31 -14.92 -20.39
CA ARG A 229 -21.21 -15.53 -19.41
C ARG A 229 -21.51 -14.60 -18.27
N GLU A 230 -20.50 -13.94 -17.70
CA GLU A 230 -20.64 -12.95 -16.63
C GLU A 230 -21.52 -11.77 -17.06
N LEU A 231 -21.32 -11.26 -18.28
CA LEU A 231 -22.17 -10.20 -18.84
C LEU A 231 -23.65 -10.65 -18.93
N LEU A 232 -23.91 -11.87 -19.37
CA LEU A 232 -25.28 -12.40 -19.53
C LEU A 232 -25.96 -12.71 -18.19
N GLU A 233 -25.17 -13.11 -17.19
CA GLU A 233 -25.61 -13.45 -15.83
C GLU A 233 -25.58 -12.22 -14.89
N TYR A 234 -25.10 -11.07 -15.34
CA TYR A 234 -24.99 -9.85 -14.54
C TYR A 234 -26.33 -9.48 -13.87
N ASP A 235 -26.28 -9.26 -12.54
CA ASP A 235 -27.41 -8.84 -11.72
C ASP A 235 -27.20 -7.39 -11.25
N PRO A 236 -28.08 -6.44 -11.60
CA PRO A 236 -28.00 -5.04 -11.15
C PRO A 236 -27.95 -4.86 -9.63
N THR A 237 -28.47 -5.81 -8.85
CA THR A 237 -28.42 -5.80 -7.38
C THR A 237 -26.98 -5.75 -6.85
N ILE A 238 -25.98 -6.16 -7.65
CA ILE A 238 -24.55 -6.08 -7.31
C ILE A 238 -24.16 -4.65 -6.91
N MET A 239 -24.58 -3.64 -7.68
CA MET A 239 -24.24 -2.25 -7.39
C MET A 239 -24.98 -1.69 -6.18
N GLU A 240 -26.22 -2.15 -5.93
CA GLU A 240 -26.95 -1.81 -4.71
C GLU A 240 -26.25 -2.35 -3.47
N VAL A 241 -25.80 -3.62 -3.51
CA VAL A 241 -25.05 -4.25 -2.39
C VAL A 241 -23.73 -3.54 -2.15
N LYS A 242 -22.99 -3.14 -3.21
CA LYS A 242 -21.75 -2.36 -3.07
C LYS A 242 -21.98 -1.02 -2.36
N LYS A 243 -23.02 -0.28 -2.73
CA LYS A 243 -23.40 0.98 -2.05
C LYS A 243 -23.66 0.77 -0.56
N GLU A 244 -24.40 -0.29 -0.21
CA GLU A 244 -24.67 -0.63 1.19
C GLU A 244 -23.38 -0.98 1.97
N ILE A 245 -22.41 -1.64 1.34
CA ILE A 245 -21.10 -1.93 1.94
C ILE A 245 -20.33 -0.63 2.17
N ASP A 246 -20.28 0.28 1.21
CA ASP A 246 -19.60 1.57 1.33
C ASP A 246 -20.22 2.44 2.43
N GLU A 247 -21.57 2.46 2.53
CA GLU A 247 -22.26 3.15 3.62
C GLU A 247 -21.89 2.58 5.00
N LEU A 248 -21.75 1.25 5.11
CA LEU A 248 -21.31 0.59 6.35
C LEU A 248 -19.86 0.93 6.66
N GLN A 249 -18.99 1.01 5.65
CA GLN A 249 -17.59 1.41 5.82
C GLN A 249 -17.49 2.85 6.33
N VAL A 250 -18.23 3.79 5.73
CA VAL A 250 -18.27 5.18 6.21
C VAL A 250 -18.84 5.27 7.64
N GLN A 251 -19.84 4.44 7.98
CA GLN A 251 -20.33 4.38 9.37
C GLN A 251 -19.25 3.91 10.33
N TYR A 252 -18.44 2.93 9.93
CA TYR A 252 -17.31 2.45 10.72
C TYR A 252 -16.27 3.54 10.90
N ASP A 253 -15.84 4.21 9.83
CA ASP A 253 -14.83 5.27 9.83
C ASP A 253 -15.23 6.47 10.72
N ASN A 254 -16.52 6.70 10.89
CA ASN A 254 -17.08 7.75 11.75
C ASN A 254 -17.35 7.30 13.20
N LEU A 255 -16.97 6.07 13.58
CA LEU A 255 -17.07 5.66 14.97
C LEU A 255 -16.15 6.51 15.86
N PRO A 256 -16.59 6.88 17.09
CA PRO A 256 -15.67 7.48 18.05
C PRO A 256 -14.55 6.50 18.41
N GLU A 257 -13.39 7.01 18.83
CA GLU A 257 -12.19 6.21 19.10
C GLU A 257 -12.47 4.99 20.03
N ASP A 258 -13.33 5.17 21.04
CA ASP A 258 -13.79 4.08 21.91
C ASP A 258 -14.80 3.14 21.25
N GLY A 259 -15.37 3.52 20.12
CA GLY A 259 -16.33 2.72 19.34
C GLY A 259 -15.67 1.64 18.50
N TYR A 260 -14.41 1.82 18.08
CA TYR A 260 -13.67 0.82 17.31
C TYR A 260 -13.48 -0.49 18.09
N PHE A 261 -13.30 -0.40 19.39
CA PHE A 261 -13.10 -1.55 20.27
C PHE A 261 -14.37 -1.98 21.00
N ALA A 262 -15.51 -1.36 20.70
CA ALA A 262 -16.79 -1.60 21.32
C ALA A 262 -17.70 -2.50 20.47
N ASN A 263 -18.87 -2.87 21.04
CA ASN A 263 -19.87 -3.65 20.32
C ASN A 263 -20.43 -2.97 19.05
N ALA A 264 -20.24 -1.65 18.88
CA ALA A 264 -20.67 -0.92 17.70
C ALA A 264 -19.94 -1.41 16.44
N SER A 265 -18.62 -1.59 16.49
CA SER A 265 -17.83 -2.12 15.38
C SER A 265 -18.23 -3.55 15.03
N VAL A 266 -18.55 -4.37 16.03
CA VAL A 266 -18.99 -5.77 15.84
C VAL A 266 -20.32 -5.83 15.07
N GLU A 267 -21.28 -4.96 15.39
CA GLU A 267 -22.56 -4.92 14.68
C GLU A 267 -22.41 -4.45 13.23
N ILE A 268 -21.47 -3.53 12.95
CA ILE A 268 -21.12 -3.13 11.58
C ILE A 268 -20.44 -4.30 10.86
N TYR A 269 -19.47 -4.96 11.51
CA TYR A 269 -18.76 -6.10 10.93
C TYR A 269 -19.70 -7.22 10.49
N LYS A 270 -20.65 -7.61 11.32
CA LYS A 270 -21.66 -8.61 10.98
C LYS A 270 -22.42 -8.26 9.71
N GLN A 271 -22.82 -6.99 9.57
CA GLN A 271 -23.52 -6.51 8.38
C GLN A 271 -22.62 -6.53 7.15
N ILE A 272 -21.35 -6.09 7.28
CA ILE A 272 -20.36 -6.14 6.19
C ILE A 272 -20.15 -7.58 5.73
N VAL A 273 -19.94 -8.54 6.65
CA VAL A 273 -19.75 -9.96 6.29
C VAL A 273 -20.96 -10.53 5.56
N VAL A 274 -22.17 -10.24 6.02
CA VAL A 274 -23.40 -10.69 5.36
C VAL A 274 -23.54 -10.09 3.96
N LYS A 275 -23.27 -8.78 3.81
CA LYS A 275 -23.34 -8.09 2.52
C LYS A 275 -22.24 -8.53 1.55
N ASN A 276 -21.05 -8.75 2.03
CA ASN A 276 -19.97 -9.32 1.24
C ASN A 276 -20.30 -10.73 0.75
N ASN A 277 -20.86 -11.59 1.61
CA ASN A 277 -21.32 -12.92 1.21
C ASN A 277 -22.51 -12.85 0.21
N GLU A 278 -23.39 -11.84 0.33
CA GLU A 278 -24.44 -11.57 -0.65
C GLU A 278 -23.82 -11.18 -2.00
N LEU A 279 -22.85 -10.25 -2.00
CA LEU A 279 -22.10 -9.86 -3.21
C LEU A 279 -21.41 -11.05 -3.88
N ALA A 280 -20.77 -11.92 -3.11
CA ALA A 280 -20.11 -13.12 -3.62
C ALA A 280 -21.12 -14.08 -4.29
N ARG A 281 -22.27 -14.32 -3.67
CA ARG A 281 -23.31 -15.18 -4.23
C ARG A 281 -23.91 -14.62 -5.53
N LEU A 282 -24.08 -13.30 -5.64
CA LEU A 282 -24.49 -12.64 -6.88
C LEU A 282 -23.47 -12.81 -8.02
N ASN A 283 -22.20 -13.02 -7.67
CA ASN A 283 -21.11 -13.30 -8.61
C ASN A 283 -20.79 -14.80 -8.74
N GLY A 284 -21.66 -15.71 -8.23
CA GLY A 284 -21.55 -17.17 -8.44
C GLY A 284 -20.61 -17.89 -7.48
N TYR A 285 -20.18 -17.25 -6.38
CA TYR A 285 -19.32 -17.82 -5.35
C TYR A 285 -20.11 -18.20 -4.09
N ASP A 286 -19.65 -19.18 -3.34
CA ASP A 286 -20.30 -19.63 -2.11
C ASP A 286 -20.13 -18.61 -0.96
N ASN A 287 -18.99 -17.91 -0.91
CA ASN A 287 -18.64 -16.93 0.12
C ASN A 287 -17.70 -15.84 -0.42
N TYR A 288 -17.56 -14.75 0.34
CA TYR A 288 -16.75 -13.60 -0.05
C TYR A 288 -15.25 -13.88 -0.04
N TYR A 289 -14.77 -14.75 0.85
CA TYR A 289 -13.34 -15.07 0.91
C TYR A 289 -12.84 -15.64 -0.42
N ASP A 290 -13.57 -16.59 -0.99
CA ASP A 290 -13.24 -17.20 -2.28
C ASP A 290 -13.41 -16.20 -3.45
N TYR A 291 -14.49 -15.41 -3.44
CA TYR A 291 -14.73 -14.36 -4.42
C TYR A 291 -13.62 -13.32 -4.42
N ALA A 292 -13.32 -12.74 -3.25
CA ALA A 292 -12.35 -11.67 -3.11
C ALA A 292 -10.94 -12.14 -3.46
N SER A 293 -10.55 -13.35 -3.07
CA SER A 293 -9.23 -13.89 -3.37
C SER A 293 -8.92 -13.87 -4.87
N VAL A 294 -9.88 -14.23 -5.71
CA VAL A 294 -9.70 -14.30 -7.17
C VAL A 294 -10.04 -12.97 -7.84
N ASN A 295 -11.22 -12.40 -7.56
CA ASN A 295 -11.78 -11.31 -8.35
C ASN A 295 -11.45 -9.91 -7.81
N VAL A 296 -11.11 -9.79 -6.51
CA VAL A 296 -10.69 -8.53 -5.93
C VAL A 296 -9.16 -8.42 -5.90
N TYR A 297 -8.49 -9.47 -5.44
CA TYR A 297 -7.04 -9.43 -5.17
C TYR A 297 -6.18 -10.13 -6.22
N GLY A 298 -6.77 -10.78 -7.22
CA GLY A 298 -6.07 -11.42 -8.33
C GLY A 298 -5.14 -12.57 -7.92
N ARG A 299 -5.44 -13.27 -6.81
CA ARG A 299 -4.58 -14.33 -6.26
C ARG A 299 -4.57 -15.57 -7.14
N ASP A 300 -3.38 -16.10 -7.37
CA ASP A 300 -3.12 -17.28 -8.22
C ASP A 300 -2.68 -18.52 -7.42
N TYR A 301 -3.07 -18.59 -6.14
CA TYR A 301 -2.82 -19.71 -5.23
C TYR A 301 -4.09 -20.15 -4.48
N SER A 302 -4.05 -21.33 -3.90
CA SER A 302 -5.18 -21.97 -3.27
C SER A 302 -5.17 -21.87 -1.73
N ALA A 303 -6.29 -22.23 -1.09
CA ALA A 303 -6.36 -22.42 0.36
C ALA A 303 -5.42 -23.51 0.88
N ASP A 304 -5.11 -24.54 0.06
CA ASP A 304 -4.12 -25.57 0.40
C ASP A 304 -2.70 -25.01 0.41
N ASP A 305 -2.36 -24.10 -0.52
CA ASP A 305 -1.09 -23.39 -0.52
C ASP A 305 -0.96 -22.51 0.73
N LEU A 306 -2.01 -21.81 1.13
CA LEU A 306 -2.04 -21.04 2.37
C LEU A 306 -1.89 -21.90 3.63
N ALA A 307 -2.39 -23.13 3.63
CA ALA A 307 -2.15 -24.06 4.74
C ALA A 307 -0.66 -24.43 4.85
N ILE A 308 0.04 -24.60 3.73
CA ILE A 308 1.51 -24.79 3.68
C ILE A 308 2.22 -23.54 4.18
N PHE A 309 1.82 -22.37 3.70
CA PHE A 309 2.36 -21.08 4.12
C PHE A 309 2.29 -20.89 5.63
N ARG A 310 1.10 -21.11 6.23
CA ARG A 310 0.88 -21.04 7.69
C ARG A 310 1.84 -21.98 8.46
N GLN A 311 2.06 -23.20 7.94
CA GLN A 311 3.01 -24.12 8.55
C GLN A 311 4.43 -23.55 8.54
N TYR A 312 4.87 -22.93 7.44
CA TYR A 312 6.20 -22.33 7.36
C TYR A 312 6.34 -21.11 8.28
N ILE A 313 5.31 -20.27 8.41
CA ILE A 313 5.32 -19.17 9.39
C ILE A 313 5.54 -19.71 10.80
N ILE A 314 4.81 -20.74 11.20
CA ILE A 314 4.92 -21.38 12.54
C ILE A 314 6.31 -22.02 12.73
N GLU A 315 6.87 -22.64 11.72
CA GLU A 315 8.13 -23.36 11.82
C GLU A 315 9.36 -22.43 11.72
N TYR A 316 9.33 -21.41 10.88
CA TYR A 316 10.50 -20.59 10.54
C TYR A 316 10.45 -19.16 11.05
N VAL A 317 9.28 -18.52 11.17
CA VAL A 317 9.16 -17.11 11.57
C VAL A 317 8.94 -16.96 13.07
N VAL A 318 7.89 -17.59 13.61
CA VAL A 318 7.53 -17.50 15.04
C VAL A 318 8.73 -17.82 15.98
N PRO A 319 9.53 -18.89 15.78
CA PRO A 319 10.64 -19.18 16.69
C PRO A 319 11.79 -18.18 16.61
N ASN A 320 11.88 -17.39 15.53
CA ASN A 320 12.94 -16.41 15.34
C ASN A 320 12.52 -15.00 15.78
N PHE A 321 11.23 -14.74 15.99
CA PHE A 321 10.70 -13.42 16.33
C PHE A 321 11.38 -12.81 17.55
N GLU A 322 11.45 -13.52 18.66
CA GLU A 322 12.07 -13.04 19.90
C GLU A 322 13.55 -12.64 19.72
N SER A 323 14.29 -13.38 18.88
CA SER A 323 15.70 -13.09 18.62
C SER A 323 15.91 -11.81 17.83
N VAL A 324 15.05 -11.57 16.81
CA VAL A 324 15.08 -10.35 16.00
C VAL A 324 14.61 -9.16 16.83
N TYR A 325 13.55 -9.34 17.61
CA TYR A 325 13.03 -8.32 18.51
C TYR A 325 14.06 -7.86 19.54
N LYS A 326 14.84 -8.78 20.12
CA LYS A 326 15.97 -8.42 21.00
C LYS A 326 17.06 -7.63 20.28
N SER A 327 17.27 -7.89 18.99
CA SER A 327 18.23 -7.12 18.19
C SER A 327 17.70 -5.71 17.90
N PHE A 328 16.39 -5.56 17.69
CA PHE A 328 15.73 -4.27 17.61
C PHE A 328 15.83 -3.50 18.94
N GLU A 329 15.54 -4.13 20.08
CA GLU A 329 15.60 -3.49 21.40
C GLU A 329 16.97 -2.92 21.76
N ALA A 330 18.03 -3.32 21.06
CA ALA A 330 19.38 -2.78 21.27
C ALA A 330 19.50 -1.27 21.02
N TRP A 331 18.50 -0.64 20.35
CA TRP A 331 18.44 0.82 20.24
C TRP A 331 18.41 1.54 21.60
N ARG A 332 17.89 0.88 22.65
CA ARG A 332 17.84 1.42 24.01
C ARG A 332 19.21 1.57 24.65
N ASP A 333 20.20 0.81 24.18
CA ASP A 333 21.57 0.82 24.65
C ASP A 333 22.46 1.84 23.90
N LEU A 334 21.92 2.48 22.86
CA LEU A 334 22.60 3.54 22.13
C LEU A 334 22.79 4.79 23.01
N SER A 335 23.76 5.65 22.65
CA SER A 335 23.85 6.99 23.25
C SER A 335 22.58 7.81 22.97
N ALA A 336 22.28 8.79 23.82
CA ALA A 336 21.05 9.59 23.69
C ALA A 336 20.90 10.24 22.30
N THR A 337 22.00 10.72 21.70
CA THR A 337 22.00 11.29 20.35
C THR A 337 21.61 10.23 19.30
N ARG A 338 22.19 9.04 19.36
CA ARG A 338 21.90 7.94 18.44
C ARG A 338 20.48 7.39 18.62
N GLN A 339 20.00 7.36 19.88
CA GLN A 339 18.58 7.03 20.15
C GLN A 339 17.64 8.01 19.47
N ASN A 340 17.92 9.31 19.58
CA ASN A 340 17.10 10.33 18.90
C ASN A 340 17.14 10.17 17.37
N THR A 341 18.31 9.92 16.78
CA THR A 341 18.43 9.69 15.34
C THR A 341 17.66 8.44 14.91
N PHE A 342 17.72 7.35 15.69
CA PHE A 342 16.94 6.15 15.42
C PHE A 342 15.44 6.41 15.51
N LEU A 343 14.98 7.07 16.60
CA LEU A 343 13.56 7.40 16.77
C LEU A 343 13.07 8.35 15.69
N ASP A 344 13.85 9.39 15.35
CA ASP A 344 13.55 10.31 14.26
C ASP A 344 13.37 9.55 12.91
N PHE A 345 14.18 8.53 12.65
CA PHE A 345 14.08 7.74 11.44
C PHE A 345 12.80 6.89 11.39
N VAL A 346 12.40 6.26 12.50
CA VAL A 346 11.28 5.30 12.52
C VAL A 346 9.94 5.93 12.91
N THR A 347 9.88 7.20 13.33
CA THR A 347 8.65 7.87 13.79
C THR A 347 8.53 9.29 13.25
N GLY A 348 7.34 9.87 13.40
CA GLY A 348 7.08 11.31 13.22
C GLY A 348 6.85 11.73 11.77
N ASP A 349 6.77 13.04 11.59
CA ASP A 349 6.50 13.68 10.30
C ASP A 349 7.70 13.59 9.34
N PHE A 350 7.48 13.81 8.05
CA PHE A 350 8.52 13.80 7.03
C PHE A 350 9.44 15.03 7.13
N ASP A 351 10.39 14.96 8.06
CA ASP A 351 11.38 16.00 8.32
C ASP A 351 12.74 15.40 8.76
N GLY A 352 13.69 16.24 9.14
CA GLY A 352 14.95 15.83 9.74
C GLY A 352 15.77 14.84 8.93
N SER A 353 16.43 13.92 9.62
CA SER A 353 17.36 12.96 9.02
C SER A 353 16.70 11.95 8.10
N LYS A 354 15.48 11.51 8.40
CA LYS A 354 14.73 10.56 7.57
C LYS A 354 14.42 11.10 6.18
N LYS A 355 14.03 12.39 6.09
CA LYS A 355 13.86 13.07 4.79
C LYS A 355 15.13 13.03 3.98
N ASN A 356 16.26 13.31 4.64
CA ASN A 356 17.56 13.33 3.98
C ASN A 356 17.93 11.94 3.44
N TYR A 357 17.77 10.87 4.23
CA TYR A 357 18.04 9.50 3.77
C TYR A 357 17.13 9.09 2.61
N LEU A 358 15.85 9.42 2.66
CA LEU A 358 14.92 9.16 1.56
C LEU A 358 15.34 9.88 0.28
N LEU A 359 15.62 11.18 0.36
CA LEU A 359 16.07 11.96 -0.81
C LEU A 359 17.38 11.42 -1.37
N MET A 360 18.37 11.11 -0.52
CA MET A 360 19.62 10.49 -0.94
C MET A 360 19.38 9.17 -1.67
N TYR A 361 18.49 8.32 -1.17
CA TYR A 361 18.12 7.08 -1.82
C TYR A 361 17.53 7.33 -3.20
N LEU A 362 16.50 8.16 -3.31
CA LEU A 362 15.83 8.45 -4.57
C LEU A 362 16.77 9.03 -5.62
N TYR A 363 17.64 9.96 -5.22
CA TYR A 363 18.65 10.55 -6.10
C TYR A 363 19.83 9.61 -6.42
N SER A 364 20.04 8.55 -5.66
CA SER A 364 21.05 7.53 -5.97
C SER A 364 20.59 6.49 -6.98
N LEU A 365 19.28 6.43 -7.25
CA LEU A 365 18.71 5.46 -8.19
C LEU A 365 19.01 5.89 -9.63
N GLU A 366 19.51 4.96 -10.42
CA GLU A 366 19.88 5.23 -11.83
C GLU A 366 18.71 4.98 -12.80
N GLY A 367 18.72 5.70 -13.92
CA GLY A 367 17.82 5.51 -15.05
C GLY A 367 16.35 5.80 -14.74
N THR A 368 15.47 5.13 -15.45
CA THR A 368 14.01 5.36 -15.37
C THR A 368 13.41 5.09 -13.99
N MET A 369 14.01 4.19 -13.21
CA MET A 369 13.52 3.91 -11.85
C MET A 369 13.62 5.16 -10.96
N GLY A 370 14.78 5.83 -10.93
CA GLY A 370 14.96 7.05 -10.15
C GLY A 370 14.08 8.19 -10.65
N GLU A 371 14.03 8.40 -11.97
CA GLU A 371 13.17 9.41 -12.59
C GLU A 371 11.70 9.20 -12.24
N ASN A 372 11.18 7.96 -12.38
CA ASN A 372 9.80 7.64 -12.10
C ASN A 372 9.44 7.78 -10.61
N MET A 373 10.33 7.38 -9.69
CA MET A 373 10.09 7.55 -8.26
C MET A 373 10.08 9.01 -7.81
N LEU A 374 10.95 9.86 -8.41
CA LEU A 374 10.99 11.29 -8.10
C LEU A 374 9.76 12.04 -8.64
N HIS A 375 9.07 11.52 -9.66
CA HIS A 375 7.86 12.13 -10.21
C HIS A 375 6.77 12.37 -9.16
N VAL A 376 6.71 11.57 -8.07
CA VAL A 376 5.74 11.78 -6.99
C VAL A 376 5.85 13.19 -6.42
N PHE A 377 7.07 13.72 -6.32
CA PHE A 377 7.36 15.03 -5.76
C PHE A 377 7.51 16.10 -6.85
N ASP A 378 8.28 15.83 -7.91
CA ASP A 378 8.58 16.81 -8.96
C ASP A 378 7.33 17.28 -9.70
N ASN A 379 6.32 16.41 -9.80
CA ASN A 379 5.03 16.70 -10.45
C ASN A 379 3.89 16.97 -9.47
N LYS A 380 4.17 17.08 -8.15
CA LYS A 380 3.18 17.23 -7.08
C LYS A 380 2.08 16.16 -7.11
N ASN A 381 2.45 14.92 -7.41
CA ASN A 381 1.51 13.79 -7.44
C ASN A 381 1.29 13.20 -6.05
N CYS A 382 1.26 14.06 -5.04
CA CYS A 382 0.96 13.66 -3.67
C CYS A 382 0.31 14.78 -2.86
N VAL A 383 -0.32 14.40 -1.76
CA VAL A 383 -0.84 15.30 -0.72
C VAL A 383 -0.39 14.80 0.66
N PHE A 384 0.03 15.72 1.52
CA PHE A 384 0.31 15.45 2.94
C PHE A 384 -0.83 15.99 3.79
N SER A 385 -1.36 15.18 4.69
CA SER A 385 -2.36 15.61 5.65
C SER A 385 -1.88 15.40 7.08
N ASN A 386 -1.71 16.51 7.81
CA ASN A 386 -1.38 16.53 9.22
C ASN A 386 -2.63 16.69 10.11
N ASN A 387 -3.82 16.46 9.55
CA ASN A 387 -5.07 16.51 10.30
C ASN A 387 -5.21 15.22 11.12
N SER A 388 -5.47 15.33 12.43
CA SER A 388 -5.69 14.16 13.29
C SER A 388 -6.88 13.29 12.89
N ASN A 389 -7.79 13.82 12.08
CA ASN A 389 -8.92 13.09 11.51
C ASN A 389 -8.69 12.71 10.04
N SER A 390 -7.45 12.74 9.56
CA SER A 390 -7.13 12.19 8.25
C SER A 390 -7.02 10.67 8.31
N HIS A 391 -6.98 10.05 7.13
CA HIS A 391 -6.58 8.65 7.04
C HIS A 391 -5.29 8.42 7.87
N PRO A 392 -5.23 7.41 8.73
CA PRO A 392 -4.13 7.26 9.68
C PRO A 392 -2.81 6.89 9.02
N THR A 393 -2.83 6.26 7.85
CA THR A 393 -1.65 5.80 7.12
C THR A 393 -1.46 6.56 5.81
N ALA A 394 -0.85 5.94 4.82
CA ALA A 394 -0.74 6.44 3.46
C ALA A 394 -1.36 5.43 2.48
N PHE A 395 -1.60 5.85 1.26
CA PHE A 395 -1.96 4.98 0.14
C PHE A 395 -1.62 5.62 -1.20
N GLN A 396 -1.38 4.77 -2.19
CA GLN A 396 -1.27 5.16 -3.59
C GLN A 396 -2.62 4.91 -4.28
N THR A 397 -3.01 5.78 -5.18
CA THR A 397 -4.19 5.67 -6.04
C THR A 397 -3.88 6.14 -7.46
N TYR A 398 -4.87 6.13 -8.36
CA TYR A 398 -4.66 6.49 -9.76
C TYR A 398 -5.60 7.60 -10.23
N MET A 399 -5.06 8.58 -10.95
CA MET A 399 -5.78 9.66 -11.62
C MET A 399 -6.03 9.24 -13.07
N TYR A 400 -7.23 8.77 -13.36
CA TYR A 400 -7.56 8.05 -14.60
C TYR A 400 -7.53 8.92 -15.85
N GLU A 401 -8.06 10.15 -15.79
CA GLU A 401 -8.05 11.10 -16.90
C GLU A 401 -6.64 11.62 -17.18
N ASP A 402 -5.83 11.78 -16.13
CA ASP A 402 -4.45 12.24 -16.19
C ASP A 402 -3.44 11.10 -16.46
N GLU A 403 -3.90 9.85 -16.43
CA GLU A 403 -3.09 8.64 -16.61
C GLU A 403 -1.84 8.60 -15.70
N LYS A 404 -2.01 8.92 -14.42
CA LYS A 404 -0.89 8.99 -13.47
C LYS A 404 -1.24 8.49 -12.07
N PRO A 405 -0.30 7.85 -11.35
CA PRO A 405 -0.47 7.54 -9.95
C PRO A 405 -0.43 8.80 -9.07
N PHE A 406 -1.03 8.70 -7.88
CA PHE A 406 -1.08 9.76 -6.89
C PHE A 406 -0.99 9.17 -5.47
N CYS A 407 -0.26 9.82 -4.55
CA CYS A 407 -0.10 9.36 -3.17
C CYS A 407 -0.79 10.30 -2.17
N LEU A 408 -1.48 9.71 -1.19
CA LEU A 408 -1.89 10.42 0.02
C LEU A 408 -1.02 9.95 1.19
N PHE A 409 -0.42 10.90 1.92
CA PHE A 409 0.31 10.66 3.16
C PHE A 409 -0.49 11.25 4.31
N GLY A 410 -1.17 10.38 5.06
CA GLY A 410 -2.02 10.76 6.18
C GLY A 410 -1.22 11.08 7.44
N SER A 411 -1.92 11.25 8.58
CA SER A 411 -1.34 11.80 9.82
C SER A 411 -0.20 10.97 10.41
N ASN A 412 -0.19 9.64 10.25
CA ASN A 412 0.89 8.75 10.69
C ASN A 412 1.64 8.11 9.51
N GLY A 413 1.23 8.42 8.28
CA GLY A 413 1.77 7.87 7.03
C GLY A 413 3.00 8.59 6.48
N GLN A 414 3.74 9.35 7.30
CA GLN A 414 4.84 10.20 6.84
C GLN A 414 6.21 9.74 7.35
N THR A 415 6.32 8.50 7.80
CA THR A 415 7.62 7.90 8.13
C THR A 415 8.42 7.59 6.87
N ALA A 416 9.74 7.47 7.00
CA ALA A 416 10.58 7.14 5.85
C ALA A 416 10.16 5.81 5.20
N ASN A 417 9.86 4.78 6.00
CA ASN A 417 9.41 3.48 5.50
C ASN A 417 8.09 3.57 4.75
N THR A 418 7.07 4.22 5.34
CA THR A 418 5.76 4.37 4.71
C THR A 418 5.87 5.13 3.39
N MET A 419 6.67 6.21 3.35
CA MET A 419 6.85 6.96 2.13
C MET A 419 7.56 6.15 1.04
N VAL A 420 8.59 5.39 1.39
CA VAL A 420 9.27 4.48 0.45
C VAL A 420 8.32 3.38 -0.03
N HIS A 421 7.44 2.89 0.84
CA HIS A 421 6.39 1.93 0.51
C HIS A 421 5.48 2.48 -0.61
N GLU A 422 4.86 3.64 -0.38
CA GLU A 422 3.96 4.25 -1.38
C GLU A 422 4.69 4.64 -2.67
N ILE A 423 5.96 5.07 -2.58
CA ILE A 423 6.79 5.34 -3.75
C ILE A 423 7.08 4.05 -4.53
N GLY A 424 7.14 2.89 -3.88
CA GLY A 424 7.22 1.58 -4.53
C GLY A 424 5.98 1.28 -5.38
N HIS A 425 4.79 1.48 -4.83
CA HIS A 425 3.53 1.40 -5.59
C HIS A 425 3.48 2.42 -6.73
N TYR A 426 3.89 3.67 -6.44
CA TYR A 426 3.92 4.73 -7.44
C TYR A 426 4.80 4.37 -8.62
N TYR A 427 6.02 3.85 -8.35
CA TYR A 427 6.94 3.39 -9.39
C TYR A 427 6.36 2.27 -10.24
N ALA A 428 5.72 1.28 -9.62
CA ALA A 428 5.07 0.20 -10.34
C ALA A 428 3.95 0.73 -11.24
N SER A 429 3.05 1.56 -10.71
CA SER A 429 1.90 2.10 -11.44
C SER A 429 2.27 3.04 -12.58
N ILE A 430 3.34 3.86 -12.45
CA ILE A 430 3.78 4.74 -13.55
C ILE A 430 4.59 4.00 -14.62
N THR A 431 5.19 2.86 -14.27
CA THR A 431 6.02 2.07 -15.17
C THR A 431 5.21 1.02 -15.91
N ASN A 432 4.27 0.38 -15.23
CA ASN A 432 3.45 -0.70 -15.76
C ASN A 432 2.10 -0.73 -15.04
N ASN A 433 1.10 -0.10 -15.64
CA ASN A 433 -0.25 0.04 -15.05
C ASN A 433 -1.14 -1.20 -15.30
N ASP A 434 -0.64 -2.22 -16.00
CA ASP A 434 -1.43 -3.42 -16.35
C ASP A 434 -1.38 -4.49 -15.25
N ILE A 435 -0.69 -4.23 -14.13
CA ILE A 435 -0.55 -5.19 -13.03
C ILE A 435 -1.79 -5.14 -12.14
N ASN A 436 -2.56 -6.21 -12.15
CA ASN A 436 -3.78 -6.38 -11.36
C ASN A 436 -3.67 -7.52 -10.35
N ASN A 437 -2.58 -7.56 -9.59
CA ASN A 437 -2.36 -8.56 -8.54
C ASN A 437 -1.83 -7.88 -7.29
N TYR A 438 -2.62 -7.89 -6.23
CA TYR A 438 -2.31 -7.16 -5.00
C TYR A 438 -1.11 -7.70 -4.23
N ASP A 439 -0.86 -9.01 -4.29
CA ASP A 439 0.33 -9.60 -3.68
C ASP A 439 1.61 -9.11 -4.36
N LEU A 440 1.54 -8.92 -5.68
CA LEU A 440 2.63 -8.34 -6.45
C LEU A 440 2.77 -6.83 -6.16
N CYS A 441 1.66 -6.09 -6.08
CA CYS A 441 1.68 -4.68 -5.68
C CYS A 441 2.37 -4.49 -4.32
N GLU A 442 2.02 -5.32 -3.32
CA GLU A 442 2.66 -5.26 -2.00
C GLU A 442 4.12 -5.75 -2.02
N THR A 443 4.49 -6.55 -3.00
CA THR A 443 5.91 -6.89 -3.21
C THR A 443 6.69 -5.70 -3.75
N HIS A 444 6.08 -4.86 -4.59
CA HIS A 444 6.70 -3.63 -5.08
C HIS A 444 6.97 -2.66 -3.93
N SER A 445 6.01 -2.43 -3.04
CA SER A 445 6.13 -1.52 -1.92
C SER A 445 7.13 -2.02 -0.89
N GLN A 446 6.95 -3.23 -0.35
CA GLN A 446 7.80 -3.81 0.67
C GLN A 446 9.22 -4.12 0.15
N GLY A 447 9.35 -4.53 -1.11
CA GLY A 447 10.64 -4.71 -1.75
C GLY A 447 11.44 -3.42 -1.82
N ASN A 448 10.78 -2.29 -2.15
CA ASN A 448 11.40 -0.97 -2.14
C ASN A 448 11.84 -0.54 -0.74
N GLU A 449 11.05 -0.83 0.31
CA GLU A 449 11.46 -0.59 1.70
C GLU A 449 12.79 -1.28 2.01
N PHE A 450 12.94 -2.54 1.66
CA PHE A 450 14.15 -3.30 1.94
C PHE A 450 15.36 -2.87 1.09
N LEU A 451 15.16 -2.42 -0.14
CA LEU A 451 16.22 -1.80 -0.94
C LEU A 451 16.70 -0.49 -0.30
N PHE A 452 15.76 0.35 0.19
CA PHE A 452 16.08 1.55 0.94
C PHE A 452 16.85 1.25 2.23
N ILE A 453 16.45 0.23 2.99
CA ILE A 453 17.18 -0.18 4.20
C ILE A 453 18.58 -0.66 3.85
N ASN A 454 18.77 -1.38 2.75
CA ASN A 454 20.11 -1.77 2.31
C ASN A 454 20.97 -0.56 1.93
N PHE A 455 20.38 0.44 1.24
CA PHE A 455 21.05 1.71 0.96
C PHE A 455 21.51 2.43 2.25
N CYS A 456 20.69 2.47 3.28
CA CYS A 456 21.04 3.08 4.56
C CYS A 456 22.25 2.46 5.26
N LYS A 457 22.68 1.25 4.87
CA LYS A 457 23.83 0.56 5.44
C LYS A 457 25.14 1.35 5.31
N ASP A 458 25.32 1.99 4.17
CA ASP A 458 26.53 2.74 3.85
C ASP A 458 26.43 4.23 4.23
N GLU A 459 25.21 4.70 4.50
CA GLU A 459 24.91 6.11 4.80
C GLU A 459 24.69 6.37 6.30
N MET A 460 24.40 5.34 7.09
CA MET A 460 24.12 5.47 8.52
C MET A 460 25.28 5.02 9.40
N ASN A 461 25.34 5.56 10.61
CA ASN A 461 26.15 4.96 11.65
C ASN A 461 25.79 3.47 11.82
N LYS A 462 26.80 2.61 11.86
CA LYS A 462 26.65 1.15 11.93
C LYS A 462 25.72 0.67 13.06
N ASN A 463 25.78 1.30 14.25
CA ASN A 463 24.97 0.87 15.37
C ASN A 463 23.49 1.28 15.18
N ILE A 464 23.24 2.47 14.60
CA ILE A 464 21.89 2.92 14.23
C ILE A 464 21.35 2.00 13.13
N TYR A 465 22.13 1.76 12.08
CA TYR A 465 21.76 0.85 10.99
C TYR A 465 21.38 -0.55 11.51
N SER A 466 22.17 -1.10 12.45
CA SER A 466 21.85 -2.40 13.04
C SER A 466 20.47 -2.44 13.68
N CYS A 467 20.06 -1.35 14.34
CA CYS A 467 18.74 -1.24 14.94
C CYS A 467 17.63 -1.01 13.88
N VAL A 468 17.88 -0.18 12.87
CA VAL A 468 16.97 0.05 11.74
C VAL A 468 16.73 -1.22 10.95
N ARG A 469 17.78 -1.97 10.64
CA ARG A 469 17.70 -3.30 10.00
C ARG A 469 16.85 -4.27 10.83
N ALA A 470 17.13 -4.34 12.13
CA ALA A 470 16.39 -5.23 13.02
C ALA A 470 14.93 -4.81 13.14
N TYR A 471 14.64 -3.51 13.19
CA TYR A 471 13.29 -2.96 13.18
C TYR A 471 12.49 -3.42 11.93
N ASN A 472 13.06 -3.28 10.74
CA ASN A 472 12.37 -3.70 9.51
C ASN A 472 12.16 -5.22 9.43
N LEU A 473 13.10 -6.02 9.90
CA LEU A 473 12.92 -7.48 9.99
C LEU A 473 11.89 -7.88 11.05
N VAL A 474 11.78 -7.13 12.16
CA VAL A 474 10.70 -7.31 13.15
C VAL A 474 9.35 -7.00 12.50
N ASN A 475 9.26 -5.90 11.75
CA ASN A 475 8.03 -5.51 11.06
C ASN A 475 7.61 -6.57 10.04
N ALA A 476 8.53 -7.08 9.21
CA ALA A 476 8.22 -8.15 8.27
C ALA A 476 7.75 -9.43 8.98
N ALA A 477 8.42 -9.83 10.07
CA ALA A 477 7.99 -10.98 10.86
C ALA A 477 6.63 -10.77 11.54
N TYR A 478 6.41 -9.57 12.06
CA TYR A 478 5.13 -9.13 12.63
C TYR A 478 4.00 -9.25 11.61
N VAL A 479 4.19 -8.66 10.43
CA VAL A 479 3.22 -8.70 9.33
C VAL A 479 2.95 -10.14 8.90
N MET A 480 3.98 -10.95 8.68
CA MET A 480 3.83 -12.35 8.31
C MET A 480 2.96 -13.12 9.31
N ILE A 481 3.17 -12.91 10.61
CA ILE A 481 2.41 -13.62 11.66
C ILE A 481 0.99 -13.08 11.75
N LEU A 482 0.84 -11.75 11.87
CA LEU A 482 -0.45 -11.13 12.11
C LEU A 482 -1.41 -11.30 10.93
N ALA A 483 -0.94 -11.01 9.72
CA ALA A 483 -1.77 -11.12 8.54
C ALA A 483 -2.21 -12.57 8.29
N THR A 484 -1.37 -13.54 8.63
CA THR A 484 -1.73 -14.96 8.54
C THR A 484 -2.78 -15.36 9.59
N VAL A 485 -2.71 -14.79 10.79
CA VAL A 485 -3.72 -14.99 11.84
C VAL A 485 -5.07 -14.38 11.44
N VAL A 486 -5.04 -13.15 10.91
CA VAL A 486 -6.26 -12.46 10.43
C VAL A 486 -6.88 -13.20 9.25
N ASP A 487 -6.09 -13.63 8.27
CA ASP A 487 -6.55 -14.39 7.12
C ASP A 487 -7.28 -15.69 7.51
N GLU A 488 -6.72 -16.47 8.43
CA GLU A 488 -7.39 -17.69 8.90
C GLU A 488 -8.68 -17.39 9.66
N PHE A 489 -8.70 -16.28 10.41
CA PHE A 489 -9.93 -15.82 11.07
C PHE A 489 -11.01 -15.47 10.04
N GLU A 490 -10.67 -14.66 9.03
CA GLU A 490 -11.61 -14.25 7.98
C GLU A 490 -12.11 -15.44 7.16
N GLN A 491 -11.22 -16.38 6.79
CA GLN A 491 -11.61 -17.61 6.10
C GLN A 491 -12.68 -18.38 6.87
N ARG A 492 -12.52 -18.48 8.21
CA ARG A 492 -13.49 -19.17 9.07
C ARG A 492 -14.80 -18.41 9.21
N VAL A 493 -14.75 -17.08 9.33
CA VAL A 493 -15.94 -16.24 9.48
C VAL A 493 -16.77 -16.22 8.20
N TYR A 494 -16.16 -15.99 7.04
CA TYR A 494 -16.87 -15.95 5.76
C TYR A 494 -17.45 -17.31 5.32
N ALA A 495 -16.97 -18.41 5.88
CA ALA A 495 -17.53 -19.75 5.66
C ALA A 495 -18.81 -20.03 6.48
N LEU A 496 -19.19 -19.14 7.41
CA LEU A 496 -20.43 -19.28 8.19
C LEU A 496 -21.64 -18.80 7.38
N ASP A 497 -22.82 -19.35 7.68
CA ASP A 497 -24.07 -18.87 7.09
C ASP A 497 -24.53 -17.55 7.73
N ASP A 498 -25.32 -16.76 6.98
CA ASP A 498 -25.77 -15.42 7.36
C ASP A 498 -26.58 -15.43 8.68
N GLU A 499 -27.37 -16.49 8.98
CA GLU A 499 -28.13 -16.61 10.21
C GLU A 499 -27.21 -16.79 11.41
N THR A 500 -26.18 -17.62 11.26
CA THR A 500 -25.13 -17.81 12.27
C THR A 500 -24.40 -16.49 12.54
N ILE A 501 -23.92 -15.80 11.49
CA ILE A 501 -23.21 -14.50 11.62
C ILE A 501 -24.10 -13.46 12.33
N ALA A 502 -25.36 -13.34 11.93
CA ALA A 502 -26.30 -12.39 12.54
C ALA A 502 -26.53 -12.65 14.03
N ALA A 503 -26.44 -13.91 14.46
CA ALA A 503 -26.63 -14.31 15.86
C ALA A 503 -25.37 -14.21 16.72
N MET A 504 -24.16 -14.10 16.12
CA MET A 504 -22.88 -14.05 16.83
C MET A 504 -22.76 -12.82 17.73
N THR A 505 -22.07 -13.01 18.83
CA THR A 505 -21.65 -11.97 19.77
C THR A 505 -20.16 -11.67 19.59
N SER A 506 -19.65 -10.62 20.24
CA SER A 506 -18.22 -10.34 20.29
C SER A 506 -17.40 -11.53 20.78
N GLU A 507 -17.91 -12.22 21.82
CA GLU A 507 -17.26 -13.38 22.43
C GLU A 507 -17.18 -14.58 21.48
N ASP A 508 -18.13 -14.73 20.55
CA ASP A 508 -18.10 -15.80 19.55
C ASP A 508 -16.98 -15.57 18.53
N PHE A 509 -16.81 -14.33 18.06
CA PHE A 509 -15.67 -13.96 17.18
C PHE A 509 -14.34 -14.09 17.92
N ASP A 510 -14.26 -13.64 19.17
CA ASP A 510 -13.06 -13.78 20.01
C ASP A 510 -12.70 -15.26 20.27
N ALA A 511 -13.70 -16.16 20.33
CA ALA A 511 -13.46 -17.61 20.43
C ALA A 511 -12.82 -18.17 19.15
N ILE A 512 -13.30 -17.77 17.96
CA ILE A 512 -12.66 -18.15 16.68
C ILE A 512 -11.20 -17.64 16.65
N MET A 513 -10.97 -16.38 17.00
CA MET A 513 -9.63 -15.80 17.04
C MET A 513 -8.72 -16.55 18.03
N THR A 514 -9.24 -16.95 19.19
CA THR A 514 -8.51 -17.76 20.18
C THR A 514 -8.01 -19.06 19.56
N GLU A 515 -8.88 -19.79 18.87
CA GLU A 515 -8.52 -21.03 18.20
C GLU A 515 -7.49 -20.84 17.10
N VAL A 516 -7.60 -19.76 16.33
CA VAL A 516 -6.64 -19.40 15.27
C VAL A 516 -5.25 -19.11 15.85
N CYS A 517 -5.17 -18.46 17.01
CA CYS A 517 -3.90 -18.14 17.65
C CYS A 517 -3.16 -19.35 18.26
N GLU A 518 -3.83 -20.46 18.54
CA GLU A 518 -3.23 -21.64 19.22
C GLU A 518 -1.95 -22.16 18.55
N PRO A 519 -1.86 -22.34 17.20
CA PRO A 519 -0.65 -22.85 16.56
C PRO A 519 0.54 -21.86 16.63
N TYR A 520 0.29 -20.57 16.84
CA TYR A 520 1.32 -19.51 16.92
C TYR A 520 1.85 -19.31 18.35
N GLY A 521 1.43 -20.14 19.30
CA GLY A 521 1.83 -20.05 20.71
C GLY A 521 0.70 -19.58 21.63
N GLY A 522 -0.52 -19.48 21.10
CA GLY A 522 -1.73 -19.07 21.82
C GLY A 522 -1.92 -17.55 21.89
N VAL A 523 -3.11 -17.13 22.28
CA VAL A 523 -3.49 -15.71 22.38
C VAL A 523 -2.53 -14.92 23.25
N ASP A 524 -2.08 -15.47 24.39
CA ASP A 524 -1.16 -14.78 25.30
C ASP A 524 0.19 -14.45 24.61
N TRP A 525 0.68 -15.37 23.77
CA TRP A 525 1.92 -15.13 23.03
C TRP A 525 1.71 -14.09 21.92
N VAL A 526 0.62 -14.20 21.15
CA VAL A 526 0.29 -13.24 20.08
C VAL A 526 0.07 -11.86 20.68
N SER A 527 -0.73 -11.73 21.76
CA SER A 527 -0.94 -10.45 22.44
C SER A 527 0.32 -9.83 23.00
N SER A 528 1.27 -10.66 23.49
CA SER A 528 2.49 -10.14 24.10
C SER A 528 3.60 -9.79 23.10
N ASN A 529 3.58 -10.34 21.90
CA ASN A 529 4.68 -10.22 20.93
C ASN A 529 4.25 -9.57 19.61
N ILE A 530 3.00 -9.71 19.23
CA ILE A 530 2.47 -9.20 17.97
C ILE A 530 1.48 -8.08 18.24
N SER A 531 0.21 -8.40 18.46
CA SER A 531 -0.86 -7.42 18.75
C SER A 531 -1.97 -8.09 19.56
N ASP A 532 -2.81 -7.29 20.23
CA ASP A 532 -4.03 -7.82 20.81
C ASP A 532 -4.96 -8.32 19.69
N PRO A 533 -5.06 -9.65 19.46
CA PRO A 533 -5.75 -10.18 18.32
C PRO A 533 -7.26 -9.89 18.36
N TYR A 534 -7.83 -9.69 19.55
CA TYR A 534 -9.24 -9.36 19.70
C TYR A 534 -9.58 -7.94 19.26
N ASN A 535 -8.68 -6.98 19.51
CA ASN A 535 -8.86 -5.62 19.03
C ASN A 535 -8.48 -5.50 17.55
N TYR A 536 -7.47 -6.25 17.12
CA TYR A 536 -6.93 -6.11 15.78
C TYR A 536 -7.90 -6.57 14.69
N TRP A 537 -8.57 -7.70 14.85
CA TRP A 537 -9.55 -8.15 13.85
C TRP A 537 -10.71 -7.16 13.69
N ARG A 538 -11.10 -6.45 14.78
CA ARG A 538 -12.14 -5.42 14.74
C ARG A 538 -11.78 -4.22 13.87
N GLN A 539 -10.51 -3.98 13.63
CA GLN A 539 -10.03 -2.92 12.74
C GLN A 539 -9.82 -3.45 11.32
N VAL A 540 -8.94 -4.42 11.17
CA VAL A 540 -8.43 -4.87 9.88
C VAL A 540 -9.46 -5.60 9.05
N ALA A 541 -10.16 -6.57 9.63
CA ALA A 541 -11.18 -7.34 8.92
C ALA A 541 -12.44 -6.53 8.55
N ILE A 542 -12.60 -5.33 9.13
CA ILE A 542 -13.66 -4.40 8.76
C ILE A 542 -13.19 -3.47 7.66
N SER A 543 -12.03 -2.85 7.83
CA SER A 543 -11.53 -1.83 6.90
C SER A 543 -11.09 -2.42 5.56
N ASN A 544 -10.46 -3.60 5.57
CA ASN A 544 -9.90 -4.23 4.38
C ASN A 544 -10.17 -5.75 4.39
N PRO A 545 -11.40 -6.18 4.15
CA PRO A 545 -11.79 -7.59 4.21
C PRO A 545 -10.96 -8.47 3.26
N VAL A 546 -10.39 -9.55 3.80
CA VAL A 546 -9.61 -10.57 3.06
C VAL A 546 -8.29 -10.03 2.44
N TYR A 547 -7.93 -8.78 2.71
CA TYR A 547 -6.76 -8.15 2.11
C TYR A 547 -5.42 -8.57 2.74
N TYR A 548 -5.40 -8.70 4.08
CA TYR A 548 -4.16 -8.69 4.87
C TYR A 548 -3.17 -9.79 4.55
N ILE A 549 -3.61 -10.94 4.02
CA ILE A 549 -2.69 -12.01 3.61
C ILE A 549 -1.72 -11.55 2.50
N SER A 550 -2.11 -10.57 1.68
CA SER A 550 -1.23 -10.00 0.65
C SER A 550 0.05 -9.42 1.26
N TYR A 551 -0.04 -8.77 2.43
CA TYR A 551 1.14 -8.30 3.16
C TYR A 551 2.06 -9.43 3.64
N ALA A 552 1.49 -10.58 4.04
CA ALA A 552 2.29 -11.69 4.53
C ALA A 552 3.04 -12.42 3.41
N VAL A 553 2.37 -12.69 2.31
CA VAL A 553 2.99 -13.41 1.18
C VAL A 553 4.02 -12.53 0.45
N SER A 554 3.75 -11.24 0.31
CA SER A 554 4.69 -10.28 -0.28
C SER A 554 5.91 -10.01 0.60
N ALA A 555 5.75 -10.01 1.94
CA ALA A 555 6.87 -9.86 2.86
C ALA A 555 7.93 -10.97 2.71
N VAL A 556 7.53 -12.18 2.29
CA VAL A 556 8.47 -13.27 1.97
C VAL A 556 9.39 -12.84 0.83
N ALA A 557 8.83 -12.40 -0.29
CA ALA A 557 9.60 -11.94 -1.45
C ALA A 557 10.44 -10.69 -1.12
N ALA A 558 9.91 -9.76 -0.33
CA ALA A 558 10.62 -8.55 0.08
C ALA A 558 11.85 -8.86 0.95
N VAL A 559 11.74 -9.79 1.93
CA VAL A 559 12.90 -10.23 2.74
C VAL A 559 13.89 -11.02 1.88
N GLU A 560 13.46 -11.72 0.85
CA GLU A 560 14.34 -12.40 -0.10
C GLU A 560 15.12 -11.40 -0.95
N ILE A 561 14.48 -10.34 -1.46
CA ILE A 561 15.15 -9.21 -2.12
C ILE A 561 16.19 -8.58 -1.18
N PHE A 562 15.86 -8.41 0.10
CA PHE A 562 16.80 -7.88 1.09
C PHE A 562 18.00 -8.81 1.31
N ALA A 563 17.76 -10.11 1.44
CA ALA A 563 18.83 -11.10 1.58
C ALA A 563 19.80 -11.06 0.39
N LEU A 564 19.23 -10.92 -0.82
CA LEU A 564 20.00 -10.74 -2.05
C LEU A 564 20.76 -9.42 -2.04
N ALA A 565 20.13 -8.31 -1.62
CA ALA A 565 20.77 -7.00 -1.54
C ALA A 565 21.94 -6.94 -0.56
N GLU A 566 21.86 -7.68 0.56
CA GLU A 566 22.99 -7.80 1.50
C GLU A 566 24.21 -8.53 0.91
N GLU A 567 24.06 -9.31 -0.16
CA GLU A 567 25.10 -10.05 -0.85
C GLU A 567 25.54 -9.36 -2.15
N ASP A 568 24.58 -8.94 -2.97
CA ASP A 568 24.77 -8.30 -4.27
C ASP A 568 23.62 -7.31 -4.53
N THR A 569 23.87 -6.03 -4.26
CA THR A 569 22.90 -4.95 -4.40
C THR A 569 22.36 -4.82 -5.84
N GLU A 570 23.22 -4.99 -6.85
CA GLU A 570 22.81 -4.86 -8.26
C GLU A 570 21.90 -6.04 -8.69
N ALA A 571 22.18 -7.24 -8.20
CA ALA A 571 21.31 -8.40 -8.41
C ALA A 571 19.92 -8.18 -7.78
N ALA A 572 19.85 -7.59 -6.59
CA ALA A 572 18.59 -7.27 -5.93
C ALA A 572 17.77 -6.22 -6.70
N PHE A 573 18.41 -5.13 -7.17
CA PHE A 573 17.75 -4.16 -8.05
C PHE A 573 17.28 -4.78 -9.37
N THR A 574 18.04 -5.71 -9.94
CA THR A 574 17.67 -6.43 -11.15
C THR A 574 16.42 -7.29 -10.91
N ALA A 575 16.36 -8.03 -9.80
CA ALA A 575 15.19 -8.83 -9.43
C ALA A 575 13.98 -7.93 -9.16
N TYR A 576 14.14 -6.84 -8.43
CA TYR A 576 13.06 -5.89 -8.12
C TYR A 576 12.50 -5.23 -9.39
N ARG A 577 13.36 -4.72 -10.29
CA ARG A 577 12.92 -4.16 -11.58
C ARG A 577 12.19 -5.20 -12.43
N ALA A 578 12.61 -6.46 -12.39
CA ALA A 578 11.94 -7.53 -13.15
C ALA A 578 10.48 -7.75 -12.69
N LEU A 579 10.19 -7.55 -11.41
CA LEU A 579 8.82 -7.62 -10.88
C LEU A 579 7.92 -6.46 -11.34
N VAL A 580 8.50 -5.35 -11.77
CA VAL A 580 7.76 -4.17 -12.25
C VAL A 580 7.74 -4.11 -13.79
N GLU A 581 8.92 -4.23 -14.42
CA GLU A 581 9.10 -3.91 -15.85
C GLU A 581 8.83 -5.11 -16.77
N ASN A 582 8.96 -6.35 -16.27
CA ASN A 582 8.91 -7.57 -17.07
C ASN A 582 7.66 -8.44 -16.82
N VAL A 583 6.72 -7.93 -16.04
CA VAL A 583 5.44 -8.59 -15.77
C VAL A 583 4.41 -8.14 -16.78
N THR A 584 3.57 -9.06 -17.23
CA THR A 584 2.43 -8.81 -18.11
C THR A 584 1.13 -9.11 -17.36
N GLU A 585 0.00 -8.65 -17.87
CA GLU A 585 -1.34 -8.93 -17.33
C GLU A 585 -1.60 -10.44 -17.12
N GLU A 586 -1.01 -11.30 -17.96
CA GLU A 586 -1.15 -12.75 -17.87
C GLU A 586 -0.30 -13.39 -16.76
N ASP A 587 0.62 -12.62 -16.18
CA ASP A 587 1.51 -13.10 -15.12
C ASP A 587 0.85 -12.93 -13.76
N GLY A 588 0.45 -14.02 -13.12
CA GLY A 588 0.11 -14.00 -11.70
C GLY A 588 1.35 -13.79 -10.82
N PHE A 589 1.11 -13.62 -9.52
CA PHE A 589 2.14 -13.39 -8.51
C PHE A 589 3.26 -14.45 -8.53
N LEU A 590 2.86 -15.72 -8.54
CA LEU A 590 3.83 -16.83 -8.47
C LEU A 590 4.74 -16.90 -9.71
N ASN A 591 4.21 -16.56 -10.88
CA ASN A 591 5.01 -16.55 -12.11
C ASN A 591 5.93 -15.34 -12.16
N ALA A 592 5.49 -14.17 -11.71
CA ALA A 592 6.30 -12.96 -11.61
C ALA A 592 7.53 -13.19 -10.71
N LEU A 593 7.35 -13.79 -9.54
CA LEU A 593 8.46 -14.14 -8.64
C LEU A 593 9.50 -15.06 -9.32
N LYS A 594 9.03 -16.11 -9.98
CA LYS A 594 9.92 -17.05 -10.71
C LYS A 594 10.67 -16.36 -11.85
N LYS A 595 10.04 -15.45 -12.59
CA LYS A 595 10.71 -14.65 -13.63
C LYS A 595 11.79 -13.73 -13.05
N ALA A 596 11.57 -13.20 -11.85
CA ALA A 596 12.55 -12.40 -11.12
C ALA A 596 13.67 -13.23 -10.48
N GLY A 597 13.58 -14.56 -10.51
CA GLY A 597 14.56 -15.47 -9.91
C GLY A 597 14.40 -15.64 -8.40
N LEU A 598 13.21 -15.31 -7.86
CA LEU A 598 12.84 -15.45 -6.46
C LEU A 598 12.07 -16.75 -6.22
N TYR A 599 12.10 -17.25 -4.98
CA TYR A 599 11.23 -18.34 -4.54
C TYR A 599 9.80 -17.85 -4.37
N THR A 600 8.83 -18.77 -4.44
CA THR A 600 7.47 -18.45 -4.07
C THR A 600 7.25 -18.58 -2.56
N PRO A 601 6.24 -17.91 -1.96
CA PRO A 601 5.95 -18.02 -0.53
C PRO A 601 5.48 -19.43 -0.09
N PHE A 602 5.34 -20.35 -1.03
CA PHE A 602 4.93 -21.75 -0.79
C PHE A 602 6.10 -22.73 -0.91
N GLU A 603 7.34 -22.22 -1.05
CA GLU A 603 8.57 -23.00 -1.10
C GLU A 603 9.34 -22.88 0.23
N GLU A 604 9.72 -24.02 0.81
CA GLU A 604 10.44 -24.08 2.10
C GLU A 604 11.76 -23.30 2.06
N GLU A 605 12.39 -23.25 0.89
CA GLU A 605 13.67 -22.57 0.65
C GLU A 605 13.60 -21.07 0.95
N ALA A 606 12.50 -20.40 0.62
CA ALA A 606 12.25 -18.98 0.96
C ALA A 606 12.34 -18.79 2.49
N PHE A 607 11.67 -19.64 3.25
CA PHE A 607 11.65 -19.55 4.72
C PHE A 607 12.96 -19.90 5.39
N LYS A 608 13.75 -20.81 4.84
CA LYS A 608 15.11 -21.07 5.28
C LYS A 608 16.00 -19.85 5.09
N GLN A 609 15.84 -19.13 3.98
CA GLN A 609 16.55 -17.88 3.72
C GLN A 609 16.11 -16.78 4.68
N ILE A 610 14.80 -16.58 4.89
CA ILE A 610 14.25 -15.65 5.87
C ILE A 610 14.82 -15.92 7.27
N SER A 611 14.74 -17.17 7.73
CA SER A 611 15.30 -17.59 9.04
C SER A 611 16.79 -17.27 9.16
N THR A 612 17.56 -17.42 8.07
CA THR A 612 18.99 -17.09 8.03
C THR A 612 19.22 -15.59 8.11
N THR A 613 18.46 -14.80 7.35
CA THR A 613 18.52 -13.34 7.31
C THR A 613 18.16 -12.73 8.67
N MET A 614 17.13 -13.27 9.34
CA MET A 614 16.74 -12.86 10.69
C MET A 614 17.83 -13.11 11.74
N LYS A 615 18.59 -14.20 11.60
CA LYS A 615 19.67 -14.57 12.53
C LYS A 615 20.99 -13.86 12.26
N LYS A 616 21.15 -13.29 11.07
CA LYS A 616 22.40 -12.64 10.65
C LYS A 616 22.60 -11.34 11.44
N LYS A 617 23.74 -11.24 12.13
CA LYS A 617 24.12 -10.00 12.83
C LYS A 617 24.90 -9.08 11.90
N VAL A 618 24.72 -7.79 12.06
CA VAL A 618 25.53 -6.77 11.39
C VAL A 618 26.92 -6.77 12.04
N ASN A 619 27.95 -7.17 11.28
CA ASN A 619 29.35 -7.24 11.77
C ASN A 619 30.06 -5.91 11.66
#